data_89918cee2ad3d7301a179933be856e5d
#
_entry.id   89918cee2ad3d7301a179933be856e5d
#
_cell.length_a   1.000
_cell.length_b   1.000
_cell.length_c   1.000
_cell.angle_alpha   90.00
_cell.angle_beta   90.00
_cell.angle_gamma   90.00
#
_symmetry.space_group_name_H-M   'P 1'
#
loop_
_entity.id
_entity.type
_entity.pdbx_description
1 polymer ?
#
loop_
_entity_poly.entity_id
_entity_poly.type
_entity_poly.pdbx_seq_one_letter_code
_entity_poly.pdbx_strand_id
1 'polypeptide(L)'
;MKNLFEQSRSHWVRYDHYELKTAKDGKRYITPGKDTKPEVYNPLKEVPGIVLDALNVGMLMMSRSPAVEVERAVLKFVTRYGLLGLMTALPTTPAFMDYEAVYLPKNHFLKEESMDTDRYLALFYPFDQLDLVKRGIESAWKVSEDRTMVALTMTFMDEPMAKTMSFQRQYAEPYDWVAQQFKDWAFTLTTSILYYQDYRLIDQDTRELYQKAMAAFGGIAPSYHIELLDKPTIYWDFHSLLLGIQMMFSFMLVDEEHPLRLCKNCQKAFLGSHVNTTFCSPQCKNQYNVHKLSLIHISEPTRPEPI
;
A
#
# COMPACT_ATOMS: atom_id res chain seq x y z
N MET A 1 -18.29 -2.45 9.26
CA MET A 1 -16.82 -2.31 9.08
C MET A 1 -16.14 -1.48 10.17
N LYS A 2 -16.67 -0.32 10.57
CA LYS A 2 -16.08 0.52 11.64
C LYS A 2 -15.65 -0.28 12.88
N ASN A 3 -16.50 -1.19 13.38
CA ASN A 3 -16.21 -1.93 14.60
C ASN A 3 -15.02 -2.91 14.51
N LEU A 4 -14.71 -3.45 13.33
CA LEU A 4 -13.63 -4.43 13.18
C LEU A 4 -12.26 -3.77 13.31
N PHE A 5 -12.06 -2.61 12.69
CA PHE A 5 -10.78 -1.90 12.70
C PHE A 5 -10.62 -0.99 13.92
N GLU A 6 -11.70 -0.36 14.38
CA GLU A 6 -11.65 0.53 15.55
C GLU A 6 -11.27 -0.17 16.86
N GLN A 7 -11.66 -1.46 17.00
CA GLN A 7 -11.38 -2.28 18.19
C GLN A 7 -10.14 -3.15 18.07
N SER A 8 -9.43 -3.04 16.97
CA SER A 8 -8.24 -3.85 16.68
C SER A 8 -6.98 -2.98 16.70
N ARG A 9 -5.85 -3.64 16.90
CA ARG A 9 -4.52 -3.02 16.80
C ARG A 9 -3.70 -3.71 15.74
N SER A 10 -2.76 -2.99 15.24
CA SER A 10 -1.62 -3.44 14.45
C SER A 10 -0.54 -2.38 14.53
N HIS A 11 0.63 -2.65 14.05
CA HIS A 11 1.68 -1.65 13.98
C HIS A 11 2.38 -1.66 12.63
N TRP A 12 2.84 -0.49 12.22
CA TRP A 12 3.75 -0.28 11.10
C TRP A 12 4.68 0.88 11.38
N VAL A 13 5.74 0.99 10.62
CA VAL A 13 6.73 2.05 10.76
C VAL A 13 6.67 3.00 9.58
N ARG A 14 6.70 4.30 9.86
CA ARG A 14 6.91 5.36 8.88
C ARG A 14 8.04 6.27 9.33
N TYR A 15 8.63 6.95 8.36
CA TYR A 15 9.64 7.99 8.62
C TYR A 15 9.08 9.34 8.18
N ASP A 16 9.56 10.41 8.80
CA ASP A 16 9.10 11.78 8.53
C ASP A 16 9.49 12.28 7.14
N HIS A 17 10.44 11.62 6.47
CA HIS A 17 10.83 11.92 5.10
C HIS A 17 11.32 10.69 4.35
N TYR A 18 10.90 10.59 3.08
CA TYR A 18 11.41 9.61 2.11
C TYR A 18 11.91 10.30 0.86
N GLU A 19 12.91 9.70 0.24
CA GLU A 19 13.55 10.20 -0.98
C GLU A 19 13.69 9.09 -2.03
N LEU A 20 13.79 9.51 -3.29
CA LEU A 20 14.14 8.63 -4.40
C LEU A 20 15.65 8.62 -4.58
N LYS A 21 16.24 7.43 -4.58
CA LYS A 21 17.65 7.22 -4.91
C LYS A 21 17.75 6.37 -6.16
N THR A 22 18.74 6.68 -6.99
CA THR A 22 19.06 5.89 -8.18
C THR A 22 20.30 5.05 -7.89
N ALA A 23 20.18 3.73 -8.07
CA ALA A 23 21.27 2.79 -7.95
C ALA A 23 22.21 2.85 -9.18
N LYS A 24 23.36 2.18 -9.08
CA LYS A 24 24.36 2.12 -10.17
C LYS A 24 23.82 1.50 -11.47
N ASP A 25 22.84 0.62 -11.36
CA ASP A 25 22.14 -0.02 -12.48
C ASP A 25 21.03 0.85 -13.11
N GLY A 26 20.85 2.07 -12.62
CA GLY A 26 19.82 3.00 -13.08
C GLY A 26 18.43 2.79 -12.47
N LYS A 27 18.22 1.77 -11.67
CA LYS A 27 16.93 1.55 -10.97
C LYS A 27 16.74 2.56 -9.85
N ARG A 28 15.50 2.97 -9.66
CA ARG A 28 15.12 3.94 -8.63
C ARG A 28 14.49 3.23 -7.44
N TYR A 29 14.82 3.70 -6.26
CA TYR A 29 14.35 3.15 -5.00
C TYR A 29 13.82 4.26 -4.10
N ILE A 30 12.76 3.94 -3.36
CA ILE A 30 12.23 4.78 -2.29
C ILE A 30 12.89 4.33 -0.99
N THR A 31 13.50 5.25 -0.28
CA THR A 31 14.20 4.96 0.98
C THR A 31 13.95 6.07 2.01
N PRO A 32 13.97 5.77 3.31
CA PRO A 32 13.99 6.81 4.32
C PRO A 32 15.18 7.77 4.08
N GLY A 33 14.94 9.05 4.23
CA GLY A 33 15.97 10.08 4.09
C GLY A 33 17.04 9.95 5.19
N LYS A 34 18.18 10.62 4.98
CA LYS A 34 19.23 10.70 5.98
C LYS A 34 18.71 11.47 7.21
N ASP A 35 19.05 11.00 8.42
CA ASP A 35 18.69 11.63 9.69
C ASP A 35 17.17 11.68 10.01
N THR A 36 16.35 10.89 9.31
CA THR A 36 14.93 10.76 9.58
C THR A 36 14.65 9.97 10.84
N LYS A 37 13.49 10.24 11.47
CA LYS A 37 13.05 9.56 12.68
C LYS A 37 11.93 8.57 12.37
N PRO A 38 12.00 7.35 12.91
CA PRO A 38 10.92 6.39 12.82
C PRO A 38 9.76 6.76 13.75
N GLU A 39 8.55 6.55 13.29
CA GLU A 39 7.33 6.59 14.06
C GLU A 39 6.58 5.29 13.90
N VAL A 40 6.26 4.62 14.99
CA VAL A 40 5.40 3.43 15.00
C VAL A 40 3.96 3.88 15.17
N TYR A 41 3.08 3.40 14.30
CA TYR A 41 1.67 3.78 14.32
C TYR A 41 0.76 2.58 14.02
N ASN A 42 -0.52 2.71 14.31
CA ASN A 42 -1.52 1.71 13.99
C ASN A 42 -2.19 2.05 12.64
N PRO A 43 -1.88 1.32 11.54
CA PRO A 43 -2.44 1.61 10.22
C PRO A 43 -3.96 1.42 10.14
N LEU A 44 -4.55 0.60 11.03
CA LEU A 44 -6.00 0.40 11.09
C LEU A 44 -6.77 1.67 11.50
N LYS A 45 -6.11 2.59 12.20
CA LYS A 45 -6.70 3.88 12.55
C LYS A 45 -6.71 4.89 11.40
N GLU A 46 -5.96 4.62 10.35
CA GLU A 46 -5.89 5.47 9.15
C GLU A 46 -6.93 5.09 8.08
N VAL A 47 -7.77 4.08 8.34
CA VAL A 47 -8.89 3.69 7.47
C VAL A 47 -10.02 4.72 7.60
N PRO A 48 -10.65 5.15 6.49
CA PRO A 48 -10.48 4.71 5.11
C PRO A 48 -9.38 5.47 4.34
N GLY A 49 -8.73 6.45 4.95
CA GLY A 49 -7.80 7.36 4.30
C GLY A 49 -6.67 6.67 3.56
N ILE A 50 -6.01 5.70 4.22
CA ILE A 50 -4.88 4.95 3.63
C ILE A 50 -5.27 4.23 2.33
N VAL A 51 -6.44 3.60 2.29
CA VAL A 51 -6.93 2.90 1.09
C VAL A 51 -7.30 3.89 0.00
N LEU A 52 -8.00 4.97 0.34
CA LEU A 52 -8.39 6.00 -0.63
C LEU A 52 -7.17 6.72 -1.22
N ASP A 53 -6.16 7.02 -0.41
CA ASP A 53 -4.92 7.64 -0.88
C ASP A 53 -4.17 6.68 -1.83
N ALA A 54 -4.08 5.39 -1.50
CA ALA A 54 -3.46 4.37 -2.35
C ALA A 54 -4.19 4.26 -3.72
N LEU A 55 -5.51 4.14 -3.69
CA LEU A 55 -6.33 4.10 -4.91
C LEU A 55 -6.16 5.36 -5.76
N ASN A 56 -6.12 6.54 -5.13
CA ASN A 56 -5.99 7.80 -5.86
C ASN A 56 -4.61 8.00 -6.47
N VAL A 57 -3.53 7.47 -5.88
CA VAL A 57 -2.22 7.40 -6.55
C VAL A 57 -2.30 6.53 -7.81
N GLY A 58 -2.91 5.35 -7.72
CA GLY A 58 -3.13 4.48 -8.88
C GLY A 58 -4.00 5.11 -9.97
N MET A 59 -5.06 5.84 -9.59
CA MET A 59 -5.91 6.57 -10.55
C MET A 59 -5.15 7.66 -11.31
N LEU A 60 -4.24 8.39 -10.65
CA LEU A 60 -3.34 9.33 -11.32
C LEU A 60 -2.51 8.65 -12.41
N MET A 61 -2.00 7.45 -12.13
CA MET A 61 -1.21 6.69 -13.11
C MET A 61 -2.09 6.20 -14.28
N MET A 62 -3.30 5.75 -14.01
CA MET A 62 -4.24 5.31 -15.04
C MET A 62 -4.70 6.47 -15.94
N SER A 63 -4.80 7.68 -15.40
CA SER A 63 -5.15 8.90 -16.16
C SER A 63 -4.00 9.46 -16.98
N ARG A 64 -2.85 8.79 -17.02
CA ARG A 64 -1.63 9.23 -17.72
C ARG A 64 -1.12 10.61 -17.26
N SER A 65 -1.28 10.90 -15.98
CA SER A 65 -0.72 12.12 -15.38
C SER A 65 0.81 12.20 -15.56
N PRO A 66 1.39 13.40 -15.55
CA PRO A 66 2.83 13.58 -15.68
C PRO A 66 3.60 12.76 -14.62
N ALA A 67 4.72 12.15 -15.01
CA ALA A 67 5.53 11.30 -14.12
C ALA A 67 5.91 12.01 -12.80
N VAL A 68 6.22 13.30 -12.86
CA VAL A 68 6.56 14.12 -11.68
C VAL A 68 5.38 14.22 -10.69
N GLU A 69 4.15 14.28 -11.16
CA GLU A 69 2.97 14.30 -10.29
C GLU A 69 2.76 12.94 -9.62
N VAL A 70 2.94 11.86 -10.37
CA VAL A 70 2.87 10.50 -9.84
C VAL A 70 3.95 10.27 -8.78
N GLU A 71 5.20 10.64 -9.06
CA GLU A 71 6.31 10.53 -8.10
C GLU A 71 6.01 11.29 -6.81
N ARG A 72 5.53 12.52 -6.94
CA ARG A 72 5.14 13.33 -5.77
C ARG A 72 4.02 12.67 -4.97
N ALA A 73 3.03 12.09 -5.65
CA ALA A 73 1.91 11.41 -4.99
C ALA A 73 2.39 10.14 -4.27
N VAL A 74 3.27 9.35 -4.88
CA VAL A 74 3.89 8.16 -4.26
C VAL A 74 4.71 8.56 -3.03
N LEU A 75 5.61 9.54 -3.14
CA LEU A 75 6.41 10.02 -2.01
C LEU A 75 5.53 10.57 -0.87
N LYS A 76 4.47 11.30 -1.21
CA LYS A 76 3.51 11.79 -0.22
C LYS A 76 2.81 10.64 0.50
N PHE A 77 2.44 9.58 -0.22
CA PHE A 77 1.83 8.39 0.36
C PHE A 77 2.80 7.71 1.34
N VAL A 78 4.01 7.39 0.92
CA VAL A 78 4.97 6.69 1.77
C VAL A 78 5.44 7.53 2.96
N THR A 79 5.52 8.86 2.82
CA THR A 79 5.79 9.75 3.96
C THR A 79 4.67 9.70 5.00
N ARG A 80 3.42 9.56 4.55
CA ARG A 80 2.28 9.51 5.45
C ARG A 80 2.09 8.14 6.10
N TYR A 81 2.34 7.06 5.34
CA TYR A 81 1.96 5.71 5.75
C TYR A 81 3.13 4.73 5.86
N GLY A 82 4.31 5.08 5.37
CA GLY A 82 5.47 4.19 5.30
C GLY A 82 5.55 3.41 3.99
N LEU A 83 6.63 2.67 3.84
CA LEU A 83 6.84 1.76 2.70
C LEU A 83 5.84 0.61 2.76
N LEU A 84 5.55 0.00 1.60
CA LEU A 84 4.54 -1.04 1.49
C LEU A 84 4.97 -2.38 2.11
N GLY A 85 6.26 -2.63 2.26
CA GLY A 85 6.77 -3.92 2.69
C GLY A 85 6.61 -4.99 1.62
N LEU A 86 6.94 -4.67 0.37
CA LEU A 86 6.75 -5.58 -0.78
C LEU A 86 7.54 -6.88 -0.65
N MET A 87 8.68 -6.85 0.02
CA MET A 87 9.59 -7.97 0.24
C MET A 87 9.44 -8.55 1.66
N THR A 88 8.26 -8.83 2.07
CA THR A 88 7.85 -9.03 3.46
C THR A 88 8.17 -10.36 4.11
N ALA A 89 8.93 -11.19 3.48
CA ALA A 89 9.51 -12.33 4.17
C ALA A 89 10.66 -11.85 5.05
N LEU A 90 10.40 -10.93 5.99
CA LEU A 90 11.34 -10.73 7.08
C LEU A 90 11.40 -12.03 7.88
N PRO A 91 12.49 -12.76 7.78
CA PRO A 91 12.66 -13.93 8.62
C PRO A 91 12.56 -13.49 10.06
N THR A 92 11.70 -14.15 10.80
CA THR A 92 11.41 -13.82 12.20
C THR A 92 12.54 -14.18 13.15
N THR A 93 13.65 -14.75 12.64
CA THR A 93 14.78 -15.16 13.47
C THR A 93 15.94 -14.18 13.38
N PRO A 94 16.63 -13.87 14.49
CA PRO A 94 17.80 -12.99 14.51
C PRO A 94 18.93 -13.44 13.58
N ALA A 95 19.02 -14.73 13.32
CA ALA A 95 20.10 -15.37 12.55
C ALA A 95 19.74 -15.61 11.08
N PHE A 96 18.69 -14.95 10.53
CA PHE A 96 18.29 -15.24 9.13
C PHE A 96 19.40 -14.95 8.12
N MET A 97 20.33 -14.06 8.46
CA MET A 97 21.48 -13.74 7.60
C MET A 97 22.48 -14.88 7.50
N ASP A 98 22.39 -15.84 8.41
CA ASP A 98 23.20 -17.07 8.40
C ASP A 98 22.58 -18.17 7.53
N TYR A 99 21.35 -17.97 7.02
CA TYR A 99 20.71 -18.94 6.13
C TYR A 99 21.16 -18.73 4.69
N GLU A 100 21.38 -19.83 3.99
CA GLU A 100 21.74 -19.82 2.58
C GLU A 100 20.59 -19.30 1.70
N ALA A 101 19.35 -19.54 2.11
CA ALA A 101 18.17 -19.13 1.36
C ALA A 101 17.06 -18.59 2.28
N VAL A 102 16.30 -17.64 1.75
CA VAL A 102 15.12 -17.04 2.38
C VAL A 102 13.88 -17.52 1.66
N TYR A 103 12.90 -18.03 2.41
CA TYR A 103 11.59 -18.38 1.89
C TYR A 103 10.73 -17.11 1.80
N LEU A 104 10.11 -16.91 0.64
CA LEU A 104 9.33 -15.73 0.34
C LEU A 104 7.83 -16.04 0.36
N PRO A 105 7.00 -15.18 0.95
CA PRO A 105 5.58 -15.30 0.75
C PRO A 105 5.25 -15.11 -0.74
N LYS A 106 4.21 -15.79 -1.19
CA LYS A 106 3.75 -15.70 -2.58
C LYS A 106 3.52 -14.25 -2.97
N ASN A 107 4.28 -13.77 -3.95
CA ASN A 107 4.31 -12.37 -4.36
C ASN A 107 4.31 -12.32 -5.90
N HIS A 108 3.51 -11.43 -6.50
CA HIS A 108 3.44 -11.32 -7.96
C HIS A 108 4.67 -10.66 -8.60
N PHE A 109 5.51 -9.99 -7.82
CA PHE A 109 6.78 -9.43 -8.30
C PHE A 109 7.89 -10.48 -8.38
N LEU A 110 7.82 -11.49 -7.53
CA LEU A 110 8.77 -12.59 -7.47
C LEU A 110 8.02 -13.90 -7.66
N LYS A 111 8.46 -14.69 -8.64
CA LYS A 111 7.87 -16.00 -8.91
C LYS A 111 8.51 -17.11 -8.09
N GLU A 112 9.69 -16.84 -7.55
CA GLU A 112 10.45 -17.79 -6.74
C GLU A 112 9.82 -17.87 -5.34
N GLU A 113 9.65 -19.07 -4.82
CA GLU A 113 9.20 -19.33 -3.44
C GLU A 113 10.35 -19.24 -2.44
N SER A 114 11.59 -19.28 -2.91
CA SER A 114 12.80 -19.07 -2.14
C SER A 114 13.86 -18.41 -3.01
N MET A 115 14.76 -17.68 -2.39
CA MET A 115 15.93 -17.12 -3.06
C MET A 115 17.13 -17.12 -2.13
N ASP A 116 18.31 -17.06 -2.73
CA ASP A 116 19.58 -16.89 -2.02
C ASP A 116 19.52 -15.63 -1.13
N THR A 117 20.07 -15.73 0.09
CA THR A 117 20.01 -14.66 1.08
C THR A 117 20.72 -13.39 0.61
N ASP A 118 21.88 -13.50 -0.05
CA ASP A 118 22.59 -12.33 -0.57
C ASP A 118 21.79 -11.64 -1.70
N ARG A 119 21.18 -12.43 -2.56
CA ARG A 119 20.28 -11.93 -3.61
C ARG A 119 19.05 -11.26 -3.01
N TYR A 120 18.46 -11.84 -1.96
CA TYR A 120 17.33 -11.26 -1.23
C TYR A 120 17.72 -9.92 -0.62
N LEU A 121 18.83 -9.84 0.08
CA LEU A 121 19.34 -8.61 0.69
C LEU A 121 19.66 -7.52 -0.36
N ALA A 122 20.20 -7.91 -1.52
CA ALA A 122 20.50 -6.98 -2.60
C ALA A 122 19.25 -6.30 -3.20
N LEU A 123 18.06 -6.90 -3.08
CA LEU A 123 16.81 -6.28 -3.52
C LEU A 123 16.40 -5.08 -2.65
N PHE A 124 16.75 -5.09 -1.37
CA PHE A 124 16.45 -3.99 -0.44
C PHE A 124 17.48 -2.88 -0.51
N TYR A 125 18.74 -3.26 -0.75
CA TYR A 125 19.86 -2.36 -0.64
C TYR A 125 20.81 -2.48 -1.83
N PRO A 126 20.49 -1.85 -2.97
CA PRO A 126 21.44 -1.78 -4.09
C PRO A 126 22.60 -0.78 -3.82
N PHE A 127 22.65 -0.20 -2.63
CA PHE A 127 23.65 0.76 -2.18
C PHE A 127 24.58 0.05 -1.19
N ASP A 128 25.86 0.38 -1.17
CA ASP A 128 26.94 -0.24 -0.37
C ASP A 128 26.75 -0.16 1.17
N GLN A 129 25.52 0.03 1.67
CA GLN A 129 25.21 0.24 3.08
C GLN A 129 24.63 -1.00 3.80
N LEU A 130 24.42 -2.10 3.10
CA LEU A 130 23.97 -3.38 3.69
C LEU A 130 24.89 -3.87 4.80
N ASP A 131 26.18 -3.57 4.68
CA ASP A 131 27.17 -3.87 5.72
C ASP A 131 26.84 -3.25 7.09
N LEU A 132 26.04 -2.18 7.12
CA LEU A 132 25.66 -1.55 8.39
C LEU A 132 24.58 -2.34 9.14
N VAL A 133 23.65 -3.01 8.44
CA VAL A 133 22.67 -3.90 9.08
C VAL A 133 23.39 -5.12 9.64
N LYS A 134 24.22 -5.75 8.81
CA LYS A 134 25.03 -6.89 9.21
C LYS A 134 25.93 -6.54 10.39
N ARG A 135 26.63 -5.42 10.32
CA ARG A 135 27.49 -4.92 11.40
C ARG A 135 26.69 -4.49 12.63
N GLY A 136 25.48 -3.91 12.49
CA GLY A 136 24.66 -3.47 13.61
C GLY A 136 24.19 -4.64 14.47
N ILE A 137 23.65 -5.68 13.86
CA ILE A 137 23.18 -6.89 14.56
C ILE A 137 24.36 -7.73 15.05
N GLU A 138 25.35 -7.99 14.20
CA GLU A 138 26.54 -8.76 14.57
C GLU A 138 27.43 -8.02 15.57
N SER A 139 27.56 -6.68 15.48
CA SER A 139 28.39 -5.95 16.45
C SER A 139 27.72 -5.80 17.80
N ALA A 140 26.41 -5.59 17.88
CA ALA A 140 25.69 -5.58 19.14
C ALA A 140 25.83 -6.93 19.88
N TRP A 141 25.81 -8.04 19.13
CA TRP A 141 25.95 -9.39 19.68
C TRP A 141 27.41 -9.81 19.97
N LYS A 142 28.37 -9.38 19.13
CA LYS A 142 29.79 -9.76 19.24
C LYS A 142 30.61 -8.82 20.11
N VAL A 143 30.23 -7.54 20.22
CA VAL A 143 31.01 -6.51 20.94
C VAL A 143 30.52 -6.27 22.37
N SER A 144 29.30 -6.69 22.72
CA SER A 144 28.85 -6.59 24.09
C SER A 144 29.52 -7.68 24.96
N GLU A 145 30.35 -7.26 25.91
CA GLU A 145 30.88 -8.13 26.95
C GLU A 145 29.77 -8.76 27.80
N ASP A 146 28.61 -8.11 27.86
CA ASP A 146 27.43 -8.57 28.58
C ASP A 146 26.32 -9.03 27.61
N ARG A 147 26.48 -10.24 27.08
CA ARG A 147 25.48 -10.90 26.22
C ARG A 147 24.14 -11.09 26.93
N THR A 148 24.14 -11.17 28.26
CA THR A 148 22.92 -11.31 29.05
C THR A 148 22.09 -10.03 29.01
N MET A 149 22.73 -8.85 29.10
CA MET A 149 22.08 -7.57 28.98
C MET A 149 21.54 -7.31 27.56
N VAL A 150 22.29 -7.73 26.53
CA VAL A 150 21.80 -7.64 25.14
C VAL A 150 20.59 -8.55 24.94
N ALA A 151 20.66 -9.80 25.44
CA ALA A 151 19.55 -10.74 25.38
C ALA A 151 18.32 -10.24 26.16
N LEU A 152 18.51 -9.69 27.36
CA LEU A 152 17.44 -9.10 28.16
C LEU A 152 16.84 -7.86 27.48
N THR A 153 17.68 -6.96 26.96
CA THR A 153 17.20 -5.78 26.20
C THR A 153 16.40 -6.21 24.97
N MET A 154 16.85 -7.24 24.26
CA MET A 154 16.11 -7.80 23.11
C MET A 154 14.82 -8.51 23.52
N THR A 155 14.75 -9.06 24.73
CA THR A 155 13.54 -9.71 25.26
C THR A 155 12.53 -8.71 25.78
N PHE A 156 13.00 -7.58 26.36
CA PHE A 156 12.14 -6.50 26.84
C PHE A 156 11.76 -5.48 25.79
N MET A 157 12.57 -5.30 24.75
CA MET A 157 12.12 -4.61 23.54
C MET A 157 11.19 -5.58 22.82
N ASP A 158 10.01 -5.11 22.49
CA ASP A 158 9.08 -5.85 21.61
C ASP A 158 9.87 -6.27 20.35
N GLU A 159 10.39 -7.48 20.39
CA GLU A 159 11.46 -7.96 19.52
C GLU A 159 11.10 -7.85 18.03
N PRO A 160 9.85 -8.19 17.61
CA PRO A 160 9.41 -7.99 16.23
C PRO A 160 9.45 -6.52 15.82
N MET A 161 9.06 -5.60 16.72
CA MET A 161 9.03 -4.18 16.44
C MET A 161 10.44 -3.59 16.30
N ALA A 162 11.35 -3.93 17.21
CA ALA A 162 12.73 -3.47 17.17
C ALA A 162 13.45 -3.96 15.91
N LYS A 163 13.22 -5.21 15.50
CA LYS A 163 13.74 -5.78 14.24
C LYS A 163 13.14 -5.08 13.02
N THR A 164 11.82 -4.88 13.00
CA THR A 164 11.14 -4.17 11.92
C THR A 164 11.66 -2.74 11.79
N MET A 165 11.85 -2.02 12.90
CA MET A 165 12.39 -0.66 12.89
C MET A 165 13.84 -0.62 12.42
N SER A 166 14.70 -1.52 12.92
CA SER A 166 16.10 -1.58 12.51
C SER A 166 16.24 -1.91 11.03
N PHE A 167 15.43 -2.83 10.53
CA PHE A 167 15.39 -3.20 9.13
C PHE A 167 14.81 -2.08 8.28
N GLN A 168 13.67 -1.49 8.66
CA GLN A 168 13.00 -0.42 7.93
C GLN A 168 13.86 0.82 7.76
N ARG A 169 14.73 1.15 8.73
CA ARG A 169 15.64 2.29 8.62
C ARG A 169 16.60 2.17 7.42
N GLN A 170 16.88 0.95 7.01
CA GLN A 170 17.82 0.66 5.93
C GLN A 170 17.13 0.05 4.71
N TYR A 171 15.82 -0.11 4.82
CA TYR A 171 14.98 -0.69 3.81
C TYR A 171 14.73 0.29 2.66
N ALA A 172 14.82 -0.21 1.46
CA ALA A 172 14.48 0.52 0.26
C ALA A 172 13.56 -0.34 -0.62
N GLU A 173 12.54 0.27 -1.21
CA GLU A 173 11.65 -0.42 -2.14
C GLU A 173 11.88 0.07 -3.56
N PRO A 174 11.92 -0.83 -4.57
CA PRO A 174 11.95 -0.44 -5.96
C PRO A 174 10.73 0.44 -6.28
N TYR A 175 10.98 1.66 -6.78
CA TYR A 175 9.92 2.61 -7.11
C TYR A 175 8.89 2.03 -8.08
N ASP A 176 9.35 1.33 -9.12
CA ASP A 176 8.47 0.78 -10.15
C ASP A 176 7.53 -0.30 -9.58
N TRP A 177 7.97 -1.07 -8.59
CA TRP A 177 7.14 -2.07 -7.93
C TRP A 177 6.07 -1.42 -7.06
N VAL A 178 6.44 -0.41 -6.27
CA VAL A 178 5.49 0.36 -5.46
C VAL A 178 4.45 1.03 -6.36
N ALA A 179 4.90 1.67 -7.43
CA ALA A 179 4.03 2.31 -8.41
C ALA A 179 3.07 1.31 -9.07
N GLN A 180 3.59 0.14 -9.50
CA GLN A 180 2.75 -0.90 -10.10
C GLN A 180 1.68 -1.39 -9.12
N GLN A 181 1.99 -1.55 -7.84
CA GLN A 181 1.02 -1.98 -6.84
C GLN A 181 -0.15 -1.00 -6.68
N PHE A 182 0.11 0.31 -6.67
CA PHE A 182 -0.97 1.31 -6.65
C PHE A 182 -1.84 1.22 -7.89
N LYS A 183 -1.23 1.03 -9.05
CA LYS A 183 -1.95 0.87 -10.31
C LYS A 183 -2.84 -0.38 -10.32
N ASP A 184 -2.36 -1.50 -9.77
CA ASP A 184 -3.11 -2.75 -9.69
C ASP A 184 -4.33 -2.62 -8.78
N TRP A 185 -4.22 -1.94 -7.65
CA TRP A 185 -5.37 -1.67 -6.79
C TRP A 185 -6.42 -0.78 -7.47
N ALA A 186 -5.98 0.29 -8.15
CA ALA A 186 -6.87 1.17 -8.89
C ALA A 186 -7.53 0.44 -10.07
N PHE A 187 -6.78 -0.42 -10.76
CA PHE A 187 -7.32 -1.27 -11.82
C PHE A 187 -8.37 -2.24 -11.30
N THR A 188 -8.11 -2.89 -10.15
CA THR A 188 -9.06 -3.80 -9.51
C THR A 188 -10.36 -3.09 -9.14
N LEU A 189 -10.28 -1.89 -8.53
CA LEU A 189 -11.45 -1.08 -8.24
C LEU A 189 -12.23 -0.72 -9.50
N THR A 190 -11.54 -0.25 -10.53
CA THR A 190 -12.17 0.16 -11.79
C THR A 190 -12.85 -1.02 -12.47
N THR A 191 -12.18 -2.18 -12.51
CA THR A 191 -12.72 -3.43 -13.07
C THR A 191 -13.98 -3.86 -12.33
N SER A 192 -13.98 -3.82 -11.00
CA SER A 192 -15.16 -4.12 -10.20
C SER A 192 -16.33 -3.18 -10.53
N ILE A 193 -16.08 -1.88 -10.61
CA ILE A 193 -17.13 -0.89 -10.93
C ILE A 193 -17.70 -1.12 -12.33
N LEU A 194 -16.85 -1.33 -13.33
CA LEU A 194 -17.27 -1.59 -14.71
C LEU A 194 -18.06 -2.90 -14.83
N TYR A 195 -17.62 -3.96 -14.16
CA TYR A 195 -18.35 -5.22 -14.14
C TYR A 195 -19.80 -5.05 -13.72
N TYR A 196 -20.07 -4.31 -12.64
CA TYR A 196 -21.44 -4.11 -12.16
C TYR A 196 -22.22 -3.07 -12.99
N GLN A 197 -21.55 -2.08 -13.58
CA GLN A 197 -22.19 -1.11 -14.47
C GLN A 197 -22.68 -1.76 -15.77
N ASP A 198 -21.84 -2.61 -16.34
CA ASP A 198 -22.09 -3.21 -17.66
C ASP A 198 -22.61 -4.65 -17.58
N TYR A 199 -22.91 -5.14 -16.38
CA TYR A 199 -23.26 -6.54 -16.12
C TYR A 199 -24.33 -7.11 -17.07
N ARG A 200 -25.30 -6.29 -17.46
CA ARG A 200 -26.38 -6.69 -18.37
C ARG A 200 -25.99 -6.66 -19.83
N LEU A 201 -24.91 -5.98 -20.18
CA LEU A 201 -24.47 -5.74 -21.56
C LEU A 201 -23.35 -6.68 -21.98
N ILE A 202 -22.59 -7.21 -21.05
CA ILE A 202 -21.48 -8.12 -21.33
C ILE A 202 -21.98 -9.55 -21.50
N ASP A 203 -21.36 -10.27 -22.44
CA ASP A 203 -21.63 -11.70 -22.69
C ASP A 203 -21.11 -12.59 -21.56
N GLN A 204 -21.47 -13.87 -21.60
CA GLN A 204 -21.12 -14.84 -20.56
C GLN A 204 -19.61 -15.05 -20.45
N ASP A 205 -18.90 -15.14 -21.58
CA ASP A 205 -17.45 -15.40 -21.60
C ASP A 205 -16.69 -14.23 -20.98
N THR A 206 -17.11 -13.01 -21.31
CA THR A 206 -16.56 -11.79 -20.72
C THR A 206 -16.83 -11.72 -19.21
N ARG A 207 -18.02 -12.12 -18.73
CA ARG A 207 -18.30 -12.21 -17.29
C ARG A 207 -17.37 -13.17 -16.58
N GLU A 208 -17.17 -14.35 -17.15
CA GLU A 208 -16.27 -15.36 -16.58
C GLU A 208 -14.83 -14.85 -16.53
N LEU A 209 -14.38 -14.11 -17.55
CA LEU A 209 -13.05 -13.49 -17.56
C LEU A 209 -12.89 -12.48 -16.41
N TYR A 210 -13.87 -11.59 -16.21
CA TYR A 210 -13.87 -10.64 -15.10
C TYR A 210 -13.88 -11.37 -13.75
N GLN A 211 -14.69 -12.42 -13.59
CA GLN A 211 -14.74 -13.21 -12.36
C GLN A 211 -13.42 -13.91 -12.07
N LYS A 212 -12.78 -14.50 -13.08
CA LYS A 212 -11.44 -15.11 -12.93
C LYS A 212 -10.37 -14.09 -12.57
N ALA A 213 -10.42 -12.90 -13.20
CA ALA A 213 -9.50 -11.81 -12.88
C ALA A 213 -9.66 -11.33 -11.43
N MET A 214 -10.90 -11.18 -10.97
CA MET A 214 -11.17 -10.79 -9.57
C MET A 214 -10.81 -11.91 -8.57
N ALA A 215 -11.01 -13.17 -8.92
CA ALA A 215 -10.62 -14.31 -8.08
C ALA A 215 -9.08 -14.42 -7.93
N ALA A 216 -8.33 -13.94 -8.92
CA ALA A 216 -6.86 -13.81 -8.82
C ALA A 216 -6.41 -12.68 -7.87
N PHE A 217 -7.29 -11.71 -7.58
CA PHE A 217 -7.05 -10.70 -6.56
C PHE A 217 -7.26 -11.34 -5.19
N GLY A 218 -6.19 -11.85 -4.63
CA GLY A 218 -6.18 -12.49 -3.33
C GLY A 218 -5.06 -11.95 -2.47
N GLY A 219 -5.17 -12.13 -1.17
CA GLY A 219 -4.14 -11.78 -0.19
C GLY A 219 -3.83 -12.96 0.71
N ILE A 220 -2.68 -12.88 1.38
CA ILE A 220 -2.37 -13.79 2.49
C ILE A 220 -3.18 -13.31 3.69
N ALA A 221 -3.91 -14.21 4.32
CA ALA A 221 -4.64 -13.89 5.55
C ALA A 221 -3.64 -13.49 6.65
N PRO A 222 -3.84 -12.35 7.32
CA PRO A 222 -3.00 -11.97 8.44
C PRO A 222 -3.21 -12.94 9.60
N SER A 223 -2.16 -13.17 10.38
CA SER A 223 -2.30 -13.82 11.68
C SER A 223 -2.82 -12.81 12.72
N TYR A 224 -3.29 -13.30 13.85
CA TYR A 224 -3.69 -12.45 14.96
C TYR A 224 -3.41 -13.12 16.30
N HIS A 225 -3.31 -12.31 17.33
CA HIS A 225 -3.31 -12.76 18.71
C HIS A 225 -4.19 -11.83 19.57
N ILE A 226 -4.41 -12.20 20.83
CA ILE A 226 -5.18 -11.38 21.76
C ILE A 226 -4.21 -10.78 22.76
N GLU A 227 -4.19 -9.44 22.84
CA GLU A 227 -3.50 -8.69 23.90
C GLU A 227 -4.43 -8.39 25.05
N LEU A 228 -3.91 -8.50 26.27
CA LEU A 228 -4.59 -8.10 27.50
C LEU A 228 -4.15 -6.67 27.84
N LEU A 229 -4.94 -5.70 27.40
CA LEU A 229 -4.80 -4.29 27.76
C LEU A 229 -5.87 -3.90 28.79
N ASP A 230 -6.45 -2.70 28.70
CA ASP A 230 -7.62 -2.31 29.50
C ASP A 230 -8.81 -3.28 29.27
N LYS A 231 -8.85 -3.88 28.10
CA LYS A 231 -9.78 -4.96 27.70
C LYS A 231 -9.08 -5.88 26.71
N PRO A 232 -9.54 -7.14 26.55
CA PRO A 232 -9.04 -8.02 25.50
C PRO A 232 -9.15 -7.34 24.13
N THR A 233 -8.03 -7.24 23.42
CA THR A 233 -7.93 -6.55 22.14
C THR A 233 -7.32 -7.48 21.10
N ILE A 234 -7.92 -7.56 19.91
CA ILE A 234 -7.35 -8.29 18.78
C ILE A 234 -6.19 -7.47 18.24
N TYR A 235 -5.05 -8.11 18.11
CA TYR A 235 -3.86 -7.58 17.47
C TYR A 235 -3.62 -8.32 16.16
N TRP A 236 -3.63 -7.58 15.04
CA TRP A 236 -3.38 -8.13 13.71
C TRP A 236 -1.90 -8.04 13.37
N ASP A 237 -1.31 -9.18 13.06
CA ASP A 237 0.06 -9.28 12.56
C ASP A 237 0.04 -9.22 11.03
N PHE A 238 0.19 -8.01 10.51
CA PHE A 238 0.46 -7.81 9.09
C PHE A 238 1.96 -7.90 8.87
N HIS A 239 2.41 -8.88 8.12
CA HIS A 239 3.82 -8.98 7.74
C HIS A 239 4.27 -7.83 6.84
N SER A 240 3.33 -7.05 6.31
CA SER A 240 3.57 -5.87 5.48
C SER A 240 2.39 -4.91 5.47
N LEU A 241 2.67 -3.64 5.24
CA LEU A 241 1.62 -2.65 5.01
C LEU A 241 0.80 -2.98 3.76
N LEU A 242 1.44 -3.56 2.73
CA LEU A 242 0.79 -4.07 1.53
C LEU A 242 -0.38 -4.99 1.87
N LEU A 243 -0.14 -6.03 2.67
CA LEU A 243 -1.16 -7.01 3.06
C LEU A 243 -2.25 -6.38 3.93
N GLY A 244 -1.85 -5.46 4.80
CA GLY A 244 -2.81 -4.69 5.60
C GLY A 244 -3.74 -3.84 4.72
N ILE A 245 -3.20 -3.09 3.76
CA ILE A 245 -3.99 -2.28 2.82
C ILE A 245 -4.87 -3.19 1.95
N GLN A 246 -4.35 -4.31 1.47
CA GLN A 246 -5.11 -5.25 0.65
C GLN A 246 -6.32 -5.82 1.40
N MET A 247 -6.15 -6.18 2.67
CA MET A 247 -7.25 -6.61 3.51
C MET A 247 -8.27 -5.48 3.72
N MET A 248 -7.82 -4.27 4.10
CA MET A 248 -8.70 -3.12 4.29
C MET A 248 -9.47 -2.77 3.01
N PHE A 249 -8.80 -2.78 1.86
CA PHE A 249 -9.41 -2.56 0.55
C PHE A 249 -10.47 -3.62 0.23
N SER A 250 -10.20 -4.90 0.48
CA SER A 250 -11.16 -5.98 0.24
C SER A 250 -12.44 -5.79 1.06
N PHE A 251 -12.31 -5.42 2.33
CA PHE A 251 -13.48 -5.11 3.16
C PHE A 251 -14.24 -3.86 2.70
N MET A 252 -13.52 -2.82 2.27
CA MET A 252 -14.15 -1.60 1.74
C MET A 252 -14.84 -1.84 0.39
N LEU A 253 -14.32 -2.77 -0.43
CA LEU A 253 -14.89 -3.08 -1.74
C LEU A 253 -16.26 -3.77 -1.61
N VAL A 254 -16.46 -4.57 -0.56
CA VAL A 254 -17.71 -5.31 -0.30
C VAL A 254 -18.66 -4.57 0.67
N ASP A 255 -18.30 -3.37 1.12
CA ASP A 255 -19.15 -2.57 2.02
C ASP A 255 -20.31 -1.91 1.24
N GLU A 256 -21.52 -2.35 1.51
CA GLU A 256 -22.74 -1.84 0.88
C GLU A 256 -23.21 -0.51 1.51
N GLU A 257 -22.91 -0.27 2.79
CA GLU A 257 -23.33 0.96 3.48
C GLU A 257 -22.54 2.17 3.01
N HIS A 258 -21.23 1.98 2.80
CA HIS A 258 -20.31 3.03 2.37
C HIS A 258 -19.52 2.57 1.13
N PRO A 259 -20.18 2.42 -0.02
CA PRO A 259 -19.54 1.82 -1.18
C PRO A 259 -18.40 2.68 -1.74
N LEU A 260 -17.32 2.03 -2.14
CA LEU A 260 -16.26 2.66 -2.91
C LEU A 260 -16.79 3.09 -4.29
N ARG A 261 -16.51 4.33 -4.68
CA ARG A 261 -16.96 4.95 -5.93
C ARG A 261 -15.85 5.74 -6.60
N LEU A 262 -16.02 5.96 -7.91
CA LEU A 262 -15.23 6.92 -8.67
C LEU A 262 -16.06 8.18 -8.92
N CYS A 263 -15.51 9.34 -8.64
CA CYS A 263 -16.17 10.62 -8.86
C CYS A 263 -16.31 10.89 -10.35
N LYS A 264 -17.53 11.15 -10.84
CA LYS A 264 -17.79 11.44 -12.27
C LYS A 264 -17.04 12.67 -12.79
N ASN A 265 -16.69 13.61 -11.93
CA ASN A 265 -15.98 14.83 -12.35
C ASN A 265 -14.45 14.66 -12.31
N CYS A 266 -13.89 14.27 -11.17
CA CYS A 266 -12.44 14.26 -10.97
C CYS A 266 -11.81 12.86 -11.01
N GLN A 267 -12.61 11.82 -11.24
CA GLN A 267 -12.20 10.39 -11.31
C GLN A 267 -11.50 9.85 -10.06
N LYS A 268 -11.50 10.57 -8.94
CA LYS A 268 -10.92 10.11 -7.68
C LYS A 268 -11.83 9.09 -7.02
N ALA A 269 -11.20 8.09 -6.39
CA ALA A 269 -11.86 7.14 -5.51
C ALA A 269 -12.33 7.85 -4.22
N PHE A 270 -13.53 7.53 -3.79
CA PHE A 270 -14.12 8.07 -2.55
C PHE A 270 -15.16 7.11 -1.98
N LEU A 271 -15.53 7.29 -0.71
CA LEU A 271 -16.66 6.56 -0.12
C LEU A 271 -17.97 7.31 -0.38
N GLY A 272 -18.91 6.61 -0.97
CA GLY A 272 -20.27 7.12 -1.14
C GLY A 272 -21.03 7.07 0.19
N SER A 273 -21.88 8.08 0.43
CA SER A 273 -22.82 8.05 1.56
C SER A 273 -23.98 7.08 1.32
N HIS A 274 -24.20 6.67 0.08
CA HIS A 274 -25.20 5.69 -0.35
C HIS A 274 -24.91 5.24 -1.79
N VAL A 275 -25.57 4.18 -2.23
CA VAL A 275 -25.32 3.51 -3.53
C VAL A 275 -25.38 4.47 -4.73
N ASN A 276 -26.20 5.53 -4.68
CA ASN A 276 -26.39 6.48 -5.78
C ASN A 276 -25.43 7.69 -5.74
N THR A 277 -24.49 7.74 -4.80
CA THR A 277 -23.52 8.84 -4.71
C THR A 277 -22.55 8.79 -5.88
N THR A 278 -22.52 9.85 -6.72
CA THR A 278 -21.72 9.90 -7.95
C THR A 278 -20.60 10.95 -7.93
N PHE A 279 -20.56 11.81 -6.93
CA PHE A 279 -19.58 12.89 -6.78
C PHE A 279 -18.96 12.88 -5.39
N CYS A 280 -17.67 13.11 -5.31
CA CYS A 280 -16.94 13.13 -4.04
C CYS A 280 -17.20 14.41 -3.21
N SER A 281 -17.72 15.47 -3.85
CA SER A 281 -18.03 16.74 -3.19
C SER A 281 -19.10 17.53 -3.97
N PRO A 282 -19.79 18.50 -3.31
CA PRO A 282 -20.68 19.44 -3.99
C PRO A 282 -19.99 20.25 -5.08
N GLN A 283 -18.71 20.61 -4.87
CA GLN A 283 -17.92 21.31 -5.87
C GLN A 283 -17.74 20.49 -7.16
N CYS A 284 -17.41 19.20 -7.03
CA CYS A 284 -17.31 18.31 -8.18
C CYS A 284 -18.62 18.16 -8.92
N LYS A 285 -19.76 18.09 -8.20
CA LYS A 285 -21.09 18.06 -8.81
C LYS A 285 -21.36 19.33 -9.60
N ASN A 286 -21.08 20.50 -9.03
CA ASN A 286 -21.31 21.78 -9.69
C ASN A 286 -20.42 21.94 -10.93
N GLN A 287 -19.12 21.64 -10.84
CA GLN A 287 -18.21 21.68 -11.98
C GLN A 287 -18.66 20.76 -13.12
N TYR A 288 -19.06 19.53 -12.80
CA TYR A 288 -19.57 18.59 -13.79
C TYR A 288 -20.80 19.13 -14.52
N ASN A 289 -21.76 19.73 -13.80
CA ASN A 289 -22.97 20.29 -14.38
C ASN A 289 -22.66 21.51 -15.27
N VAL A 290 -21.73 22.39 -14.86
CA VAL A 290 -21.29 23.53 -15.70
C VAL A 290 -20.66 23.03 -16.99
N HIS A 291 -19.75 22.04 -16.93
CA HIS A 291 -19.14 21.45 -18.13
C HIS A 291 -20.19 20.80 -19.05
N LYS A 292 -21.13 20.07 -18.47
CA LYS A 292 -22.22 19.46 -19.25
C LYS A 292 -23.09 20.51 -19.97
N LEU A 293 -23.42 21.58 -19.30
CA LEU A 293 -24.21 22.68 -19.89
C LEU A 293 -23.44 23.40 -21.00
N SER A 294 -22.16 23.67 -20.82
CA SER A 294 -21.30 24.29 -21.84
C SER A 294 -21.23 23.46 -23.13
N LEU A 295 -21.14 22.11 -22.99
CA LEU A 295 -21.13 21.20 -24.14
C LEU A 295 -22.47 21.20 -24.89
N ILE A 296 -23.59 21.32 -24.18
CA ILE A 296 -24.94 21.41 -24.82
C ILE A 296 -25.08 22.70 -25.63
N HIS A 297 -24.59 23.83 -25.11
CA HIS A 297 -24.66 25.13 -25.83
C HIS A 297 -23.72 25.17 -27.05
N ILE A 298 -22.64 24.40 -27.08
CA ILE A 298 -21.75 24.33 -28.26
C ILE A 298 -22.37 23.47 -29.37
N SER A 299 -23.24 22.52 -29.03
CA SER A 299 -23.86 21.59 -29.98
C SER A 299 -25.22 22.05 -30.53
N GLU A 300 -25.82 23.15 -30.04
CA GLU A 300 -26.98 23.73 -30.67
C GLU A 300 -26.55 24.53 -31.92
N PRO A 301 -26.95 24.11 -33.15
CA PRO A 301 -26.75 24.95 -34.33
C PRO A 301 -27.55 26.23 -34.16
N THR A 302 -26.87 27.36 -34.31
CA THR A 302 -27.52 28.67 -34.41
C THR A 302 -28.68 28.57 -35.39
N ARG A 303 -29.89 28.67 -34.86
CA ARG A 303 -31.12 28.72 -35.68
C ARG A 303 -30.99 29.93 -36.59
N PRO A 304 -31.07 29.78 -37.92
CA PRO A 304 -31.06 30.94 -38.80
C PRO A 304 -32.22 31.87 -38.42
N GLU A 305 -31.95 33.16 -38.27
CA GLU A 305 -33.01 34.15 -38.10
C GLU A 305 -33.89 34.14 -39.37
N PRO A 306 -35.21 34.14 -39.23
CA PRO A 306 -36.11 34.26 -40.37
C PRO A 306 -35.93 35.64 -40.98
N ILE A 307 -35.66 35.65 -42.29
CA ILE A 307 -35.64 36.84 -43.15
C ILE A 307 -37.05 37.35 -43.31
#